data_21605178fc721ae1026f87efb3bc5796
#
_entry.id   21605178fc721ae1026f87efb3bc5796
#
_cell.length_a   1.000
_cell.length_b   1.000
_cell.length_c   1.000
_cell.angle_alpha   90.00
_cell.angle_beta   90.00
_cell.angle_gamma   90.00
#
_symmetry.space_group_name_H-M   'P 1'
#
loop_
_entity.id
_entity.type
_entity.pdbx_description
1 polymer ?
#
loop_
_entity_poly.entity_id
_entity_poly.type
_entity_poly.pdbx_seq_one_letter_code
_entity_poly.pdbx_strand_id
1 'polypeptide(L)'
;MALSLYVDTARWRAHQKSVIDQFPGLVPVCKGNGYGFGHERLADETIRFGSDTLAVGTTYEAARIKDWFSGDLLVLTPFRRGEEPVPLPDRVIRSVSSVDGVHALVGARVVIECMSSMKRHGVKVVVLGQRLAAIED
;
A
#
# COMPACT_ATOMS: atom_id res chain seq x y z
N MET A 1 21.93 28.71 -9.62
CA MET A 1 21.35 28.75 -8.26
C MET A 1 20.77 27.40 -7.94
N ALA A 2 21.08 26.81 -6.78
CA ALA A 2 20.46 25.58 -6.31
C ALA A 2 19.14 25.93 -5.60
N LEU A 3 18.07 25.22 -5.91
CA LEU A 3 16.80 25.30 -5.19
C LEU A 3 16.91 24.41 -3.94
N SER A 4 16.63 24.98 -2.76
CA SER A 4 16.61 24.24 -1.49
C SER A 4 15.22 24.26 -0.91
N LEU A 5 14.75 23.08 -0.46
CA LEU A 5 13.50 22.92 0.26
C LEU A 5 13.79 22.78 1.76
N TYR A 6 13.19 23.63 2.57
CA TYR A 6 13.24 23.56 4.03
C TYR A 6 11.89 23.11 4.58
N VAL A 7 11.90 22.11 5.45
CA VAL A 7 10.71 21.59 6.11
C VAL A 7 10.77 21.88 7.61
N ASP A 8 9.78 22.63 8.11
CA ASP A 8 9.56 22.77 9.55
C ASP A 8 9.03 21.44 10.10
N THR A 9 9.92 20.64 10.62
CA THR A 9 9.63 19.27 11.08
C THR A 9 8.59 19.25 12.21
N ALA A 10 8.61 20.23 13.10
CA ALA A 10 7.67 20.27 14.22
C ALA A 10 6.24 20.52 13.73
N ARG A 11 6.05 21.50 12.85
CA ARG A 11 4.73 21.79 12.24
C ARG A 11 4.25 20.66 11.34
N TRP A 12 5.15 20.08 10.56
CA TRP A 12 4.83 18.96 9.68
C TRP A 12 4.33 17.75 10.48
N ARG A 13 5.03 17.37 11.57
CA ARG A 13 4.63 16.28 12.46
C ARG A 13 3.34 16.55 13.20
N ALA A 14 3.14 17.77 13.69
CA ALA A 14 1.90 18.16 14.33
C ALA A 14 0.70 18.03 13.38
N HIS A 15 0.86 18.43 12.11
CA HIS A 15 -0.16 18.27 11.09
C HIS A 15 -0.44 16.78 10.79
N GLN A 16 0.58 15.96 10.59
CA GLN A 16 0.43 14.53 10.36
C GLN A 16 -0.32 13.86 11.53
N LYS A 17 0.06 14.18 12.77
CA LYS A 17 -0.62 13.66 13.95
C LYS A 17 -2.10 14.05 13.95
N SER A 18 -2.43 15.29 13.66
CA SER A 18 -3.82 15.76 13.62
C SER A 18 -4.65 15.01 12.57
N VAL A 19 -4.08 14.64 11.43
CA VAL A 19 -4.76 13.85 10.39
C VAL A 19 -4.98 12.42 10.87
N ILE A 20 -3.97 11.77 11.44
CA ILE A 20 -4.07 10.39 11.93
C ILE A 20 -5.09 10.29 13.06
N ASP A 21 -5.12 11.24 13.99
CA ASP A 21 -6.09 11.27 15.09
C ASP A 21 -7.55 11.41 14.57
N GLN A 22 -7.74 12.08 13.43
CA GLN A 22 -9.07 12.22 12.80
C GLN A 22 -9.53 10.98 12.03
N PHE A 23 -8.59 10.17 11.54
CA PHE A 23 -8.88 9.00 10.69
C PHE A 23 -8.26 7.72 11.28
N PRO A 24 -8.89 7.09 12.28
CA PRO A 24 -8.42 5.82 12.84
C PRO A 24 -8.26 4.76 11.74
N GLY A 25 -7.13 4.05 11.75
CA GLY A 25 -6.83 3.03 10.74
C GLY A 25 -6.28 3.59 9.43
N LEU A 26 -5.93 4.88 9.38
CA LEU A 26 -5.28 5.47 8.21
C LEU A 26 -3.95 4.75 7.91
N VAL A 27 -3.77 4.38 6.63
CA VAL A 27 -2.53 3.78 6.12
C VAL A 27 -1.72 4.84 5.39
N PRO A 28 -0.55 5.24 5.91
CA PRO A 28 0.35 6.17 5.22
C PRO A 28 0.84 5.60 3.88
N VAL A 29 1.15 6.48 2.92
CA VAL A 29 1.61 6.09 1.58
C VAL A 29 2.97 6.71 1.30
N CYS A 30 3.95 5.87 0.89
CA CYS A 30 5.31 6.31 0.55
C CYS A 30 5.79 5.92 -0.85
N LYS A 31 4.88 5.73 -1.80
CA LYS A 31 5.22 5.40 -3.19
C LYS A 31 6.09 6.49 -3.85
N GLY A 32 6.75 6.14 -4.97
CA GLY A 32 7.55 7.09 -5.75
C GLY A 32 8.70 7.70 -4.96
N ASN A 33 9.51 6.85 -4.31
CA ASN A 33 10.60 7.28 -3.42
C ASN A 33 10.11 8.24 -2.31
N GLY A 34 8.92 7.96 -1.74
CA GLY A 34 8.35 8.78 -0.67
C GLY A 34 8.04 10.20 -1.13
N TYR A 35 7.58 10.38 -2.37
CA TYR A 35 7.30 11.70 -2.95
C TYR A 35 8.50 12.67 -2.90
N GLY A 36 9.74 12.13 -2.95
CA GLY A 36 10.97 12.90 -2.85
C GLY A 36 11.52 13.05 -1.43
N PHE A 37 10.76 12.67 -0.38
CA PHE A 37 11.27 12.66 0.99
C PHE A 37 12.19 11.45 1.28
N GLY A 38 12.10 10.41 0.47
CA GLY A 38 12.79 9.13 0.65
C GLY A 38 11.96 8.11 1.43
N HIS A 39 12.09 6.83 1.06
CA HIS A 39 11.34 5.73 1.68
C HIS A 39 11.66 5.57 3.17
N GLU A 40 12.95 5.61 3.54
CA GLU A 40 13.40 5.46 4.94
C GLU A 40 12.76 6.50 5.85
N ARG A 41 12.81 7.77 5.44
CA ARG A 41 12.24 8.86 6.23
C ARG A 41 10.75 8.71 6.44
N LEU A 42 10.00 8.34 5.41
CA LEU A 42 8.55 8.15 5.56
C LEU A 42 8.21 6.88 6.34
N ALA A 43 9.04 5.85 6.28
CA ALA A 43 8.91 4.67 7.14
C ALA A 43 9.11 5.05 8.62
N ASP A 44 10.16 5.82 8.93
CA ASP A 44 10.42 6.32 10.29
C ASP A 44 9.24 7.17 10.82
N GLU A 45 8.70 8.06 9.99
CA GLU A 45 7.54 8.85 10.39
C GLU A 45 6.30 7.96 10.58
N THR A 46 6.10 6.92 9.77
CA THR A 46 5.01 5.94 9.94
C THR A 46 5.11 5.20 11.27
N ILE A 47 6.32 4.75 11.64
CA ILE A 47 6.58 4.15 12.96
C ILE A 47 6.28 5.16 14.08
N ARG A 48 6.69 6.40 13.91
CA ARG A 48 6.48 7.48 14.89
C ARG A 48 5.00 7.77 15.13
N PHE A 49 4.14 7.60 14.13
CA PHE A 49 2.69 7.75 14.28
C PHE A 49 2.03 6.55 14.97
N GLY A 50 2.75 5.44 15.11
CA GLY A 50 2.20 4.18 15.62
C GLY A 50 1.35 3.44 14.59
N SER A 51 1.52 3.69 13.28
CA SER A 51 0.87 2.88 12.24
C SER A 51 1.65 1.59 12.05
N ASP A 52 0.94 0.48 12.04
CA ASP A 52 1.46 -0.87 11.80
C ASP A 52 1.45 -1.26 10.31
N THR A 53 0.93 -0.40 9.44
CA THR A 53 0.81 -0.64 7.99
C THR A 53 1.32 0.57 7.22
N LEU A 54 2.09 0.32 6.16
CA LEU A 54 2.61 1.32 5.24
C LEU A 54 2.33 0.91 3.79
N ALA A 55 1.74 1.80 3.00
CA ALA A 55 1.47 1.53 1.60
C ALA A 55 2.61 2.00 0.70
N VAL A 56 2.99 1.17 -0.25
CA VAL A 56 3.99 1.41 -1.29
C VAL A 56 3.39 1.26 -2.68
N GLY A 57 4.02 1.79 -3.71
CA GLY A 57 3.51 1.71 -5.07
C GLY A 57 3.65 0.32 -5.67
N THR A 58 4.83 -0.29 -5.53
CA THR A 58 5.22 -1.51 -6.25
C THR A 58 5.86 -2.54 -5.33
N THR A 59 5.96 -3.78 -5.81
CA THR A 59 6.70 -4.87 -5.15
C THR A 59 8.19 -4.55 -4.97
N TYR A 60 8.78 -3.82 -5.92
CA TYR A 60 10.18 -3.38 -5.83
C TYR A 60 10.39 -2.38 -4.69
N GLU A 61 9.44 -1.46 -4.49
CA GLU A 61 9.48 -0.54 -3.34
C GLU A 61 9.29 -1.28 -2.02
N ALA A 62 8.38 -2.28 -1.97
CA ALA A 62 8.22 -3.14 -0.80
C ALA A 62 9.52 -3.89 -0.47
N ALA A 63 10.19 -4.45 -1.47
CA ALA A 63 11.47 -5.14 -1.29
C ALA A 63 12.58 -4.22 -0.77
N ARG A 64 12.57 -2.95 -1.16
CA ARG A 64 13.54 -1.94 -0.67
C ARG A 64 13.30 -1.52 0.76
N ILE A 65 12.03 -1.40 1.18
CA ILE A 65 11.66 -0.84 2.49
C ILE A 65 11.49 -1.90 3.58
N LYS A 66 11.41 -3.18 3.21
CA LYS A 66 11.12 -4.28 4.13
C LYS A 66 12.06 -4.38 5.34
N ASP A 67 13.30 -3.91 5.22
CA ASP A 67 14.29 -3.99 6.28
C ASP A 67 14.22 -2.77 7.24
N TRP A 68 13.56 -1.69 6.84
CA TRP A 68 13.35 -0.49 7.67
C TRP A 68 11.99 -0.43 8.34
N PHE A 69 10.98 -1.05 7.76
CA PHE A 69 9.63 -1.07 8.30
C PHE A 69 9.22 -2.50 8.63
N SER A 70 9.00 -2.78 9.91
CA SER A 70 8.68 -4.13 10.41
C SER A 70 7.18 -4.47 10.34
N GLY A 71 6.31 -3.50 10.14
CA GLY A 71 4.86 -3.69 9.99
C GLY A 71 4.46 -4.23 8.62
N ASP A 72 3.17 -4.26 8.37
CA ASP A 72 2.59 -4.71 7.09
C ASP A 72 2.91 -3.73 5.96
N LEU A 73 3.23 -4.26 4.78
CA LEU A 73 3.46 -3.48 3.56
C LEU A 73 2.34 -3.72 2.55
N LEU A 74 1.55 -2.69 2.27
CA LEU A 74 0.47 -2.75 1.27
C LEU A 74 0.98 -2.27 -0.09
N VAL A 75 1.03 -3.16 -1.08
CA VAL A 75 1.40 -2.83 -2.46
C VAL A 75 0.18 -2.32 -3.22
N LEU A 76 0.22 -1.06 -3.67
CA LEU A 76 -0.91 -0.39 -4.32
C LEU A 76 -1.08 -0.75 -5.79
N THR A 77 0.00 -1.13 -6.49
CA THR A 77 -0.12 -1.59 -7.88
C THR A 77 -0.75 -2.98 -7.91
N PRO A 78 -1.88 -3.16 -8.60
CA PRO A 78 -2.52 -4.46 -8.67
C PRO A 78 -1.63 -5.51 -9.32
N PHE A 79 -1.66 -6.72 -8.76
CA PHE A 79 -0.95 -7.87 -9.31
C PHE A 79 -1.38 -8.16 -10.75
N ARG A 80 -0.42 -8.51 -11.58
CA ARG A 80 -0.63 -8.97 -12.95
C ARG A 80 0.04 -10.32 -13.17
N ARG A 81 -0.67 -11.23 -13.82
CA ARG A 81 -0.10 -12.53 -14.18
C ARG A 81 1.08 -12.33 -15.13
N GLY A 82 2.19 -13.02 -14.88
CA GLY A 82 3.44 -12.86 -15.63
C GLY A 82 4.36 -11.74 -15.09
N GLU A 83 3.97 -11.08 -14.01
CA GLU A 83 4.89 -10.20 -13.27
C GLU A 83 6.04 -11.02 -12.68
N GLU A 84 7.27 -10.55 -12.85
CA GLU A 84 8.44 -11.22 -12.28
C GLU A 84 8.34 -11.30 -10.75
N PRO A 85 8.59 -12.49 -10.16
CA PRO A 85 8.50 -12.66 -8.72
C PRO A 85 9.61 -11.87 -8.02
N VAL A 86 9.22 -11.02 -7.08
CA VAL A 86 10.12 -10.33 -6.15
C VAL A 86 10.04 -11.05 -4.81
N PRO A 87 11.17 -11.47 -4.20
CA PRO A 87 11.18 -12.07 -2.87
C PRO A 87 10.66 -11.08 -1.82
N LEU A 88 9.49 -11.37 -1.25
CA LEU A 88 8.80 -10.53 -0.28
C LEU A 88 8.46 -11.34 0.97
N PRO A 89 8.48 -10.72 2.16
CA PRO A 89 8.03 -11.38 3.38
C PRO A 89 6.51 -11.56 3.40
N ASP A 90 6.01 -12.52 4.19
CA ASP A 90 4.58 -12.86 4.29
C ASP A 90 3.69 -11.71 4.77
N ARG A 91 4.27 -10.69 5.41
CA ARG A 91 3.57 -9.49 5.84
C ARG A 91 3.23 -8.51 4.71
N VAL A 92 3.63 -8.83 3.47
CA VAL A 92 3.27 -8.00 2.31
C VAL A 92 1.86 -8.35 1.85
N ILE A 93 1.03 -7.33 1.76
CA ILE A 93 -0.35 -7.40 1.27
C ILE A 93 -0.35 -6.96 -0.20
N ARG A 94 -0.84 -7.82 -1.08
CA ARG A 94 -0.90 -7.54 -2.53
C ARG A 94 -2.27 -7.01 -2.93
N SER A 95 -2.32 -5.95 -3.73
CA SER A 95 -3.57 -5.53 -4.35
C SER A 95 -3.90 -6.43 -5.55
N VAL A 96 -5.17 -6.79 -5.69
CA VAL A 96 -5.70 -7.52 -6.85
C VAL A 96 -6.90 -6.77 -7.41
N SER A 97 -7.01 -6.70 -8.73
CA SER A 97 -8.08 -6.00 -9.45
C SER A 97 -8.87 -6.92 -10.39
N SER A 98 -8.65 -8.23 -10.27
CA SER A 98 -9.34 -9.24 -11.08
C SER A 98 -9.49 -10.55 -10.30
N VAL A 99 -10.47 -11.36 -10.69
CA VAL A 99 -10.69 -12.71 -10.14
C VAL A 99 -9.48 -13.61 -10.41
N ASP A 100 -8.88 -13.51 -11.59
CA ASP A 100 -7.68 -14.27 -11.95
C ASP A 100 -6.49 -13.90 -11.04
N GLY A 101 -6.40 -12.65 -10.59
CA GLY A 101 -5.40 -12.21 -9.61
C GLY A 101 -5.62 -12.87 -8.25
N VAL A 102 -6.86 -12.99 -7.78
CA VAL A 102 -7.20 -13.71 -6.54
C VAL A 102 -6.76 -15.17 -6.62
N HIS A 103 -7.12 -15.86 -7.70
CA HIS A 103 -6.73 -17.27 -7.90
C HIS A 103 -5.20 -17.48 -8.03
N ALA A 104 -4.50 -16.51 -8.61
CA ALA A 104 -3.04 -16.59 -8.76
C ALA A 104 -2.28 -16.38 -7.44
N LEU A 105 -2.90 -15.74 -6.44
CA LEU A 105 -2.31 -15.42 -5.14
C LEU A 105 -2.95 -16.19 -3.98
N VAL A 106 -3.48 -17.39 -4.24
CA VAL A 106 -4.03 -18.25 -3.18
C VAL A 106 -2.97 -18.49 -2.09
N GLY A 107 -3.37 -18.30 -0.84
CA GLY A 107 -2.49 -18.41 0.32
C GLY A 107 -1.71 -17.13 0.67
N ALA A 108 -1.71 -16.11 -0.20
CA ALA A 108 -1.14 -14.81 0.12
C ALA A 108 -2.19 -13.85 0.74
N ARG A 109 -1.73 -12.88 1.51
CA ARG A 109 -2.57 -11.77 1.99
C ARG A 109 -2.87 -10.81 0.83
N VAL A 110 -4.14 -10.60 0.54
CA VAL A 110 -4.56 -9.73 -0.56
C VAL A 110 -5.62 -8.71 -0.13
N VAL A 111 -5.66 -7.58 -0.81
CA VAL A 111 -6.78 -6.64 -0.83
C VAL A 111 -7.38 -6.61 -2.23
N ILE A 112 -8.70 -6.63 -2.31
CA ILE A 112 -9.41 -6.58 -3.58
C ILE A 112 -9.77 -5.14 -3.89
N GLU A 113 -9.24 -4.61 -4.98
CA GLU A 113 -9.58 -3.28 -5.46
C GLU A 113 -10.92 -3.33 -6.20
N CYS A 114 -11.91 -2.61 -5.68
CA CYS A 114 -13.20 -2.46 -6.34
C CYS A 114 -13.20 -1.23 -7.26
N MET A 115 -13.90 -1.35 -8.40
CA MET A 115 -14.04 -0.24 -9.35
C MET A 115 -14.76 0.92 -8.69
N SER A 116 -14.08 2.06 -8.60
CA SER A 116 -14.62 3.32 -8.08
C SER A 116 -14.98 4.29 -9.21
N SER A 117 -15.46 5.49 -8.84
CA SER A 117 -15.70 6.59 -9.78
C SER A 117 -14.46 7.01 -10.57
N MET A 118 -13.26 6.73 -10.06
CA MET A 118 -11.99 6.98 -10.77
C MET A 118 -11.79 6.10 -12.01
N LYS A 119 -12.50 4.97 -12.12
CA LYS A 119 -12.47 4.04 -13.27
C LYS A 119 -11.05 3.63 -13.71
N ARG A 120 -10.13 3.52 -12.75
CA ARG A 120 -8.72 3.21 -13.03
C ARG A 120 -8.45 1.71 -13.05
N HIS A 121 -8.73 1.04 -11.93
CA HIS A 121 -8.57 -0.40 -11.73
C HIS A 121 -9.74 -0.90 -10.88
N GLY A 122 -9.87 -2.22 -10.76
CA GLY A 122 -10.77 -2.83 -9.82
C GLY A 122 -11.84 -3.73 -10.44
N VAL A 123 -12.34 -4.63 -9.62
CA VAL A 123 -13.44 -5.52 -9.97
C VAL A 123 -14.77 -4.77 -9.81
N LYS A 124 -15.71 -4.96 -10.75
CA LYS A 124 -17.07 -4.45 -10.56
C LYS A 124 -17.71 -5.17 -9.37
N VAL A 125 -18.29 -4.44 -8.42
CA VAL A 125 -18.87 -4.97 -7.18
C VAL A 125 -19.89 -6.09 -7.45
N VAL A 126 -20.71 -5.95 -8.50
CA VAL A 126 -21.69 -6.96 -8.92
C VAL A 126 -21.02 -8.30 -9.29
N VAL A 127 -19.88 -8.24 -9.99
CA VAL A 127 -19.12 -9.44 -10.39
C VAL A 127 -18.46 -10.11 -9.19
N LEU A 128 -18.00 -9.32 -8.22
CA LEU A 128 -17.39 -9.83 -7.00
C LEU A 128 -18.39 -10.63 -6.16
N GLY A 129 -19.60 -10.10 -5.94
CA GLY A 129 -20.65 -10.80 -5.18
C GLY A 129 -21.06 -12.13 -5.79
N GLN A 130 -21.21 -12.20 -7.12
CA GLN A 130 -21.56 -13.45 -7.84
C GLN A 130 -20.47 -14.52 -7.77
N ARG A 131 -19.20 -14.12 -7.69
CA ARG A 131 -18.05 -15.05 -7.71
C ARG A 131 -17.63 -15.48 -6.32
N LEU A 132 -17.82 -14.65 -5.29
CA LEU A 132 -17.58 -15.04 -3.90
C LEU A 132 -18.61 -16.09 -3.44
N ALA A 133 -19.87 -15.94 -3.83
CA ALA A 133 -20.91 -16.93 -3.57
C ALA A 133 -20.63 -18.31 -4.23
N ALA A 134 -19.90 -18.36 -5.34
CA ALA A 134 -19.50 -19.59 -6.01
C ALA A 134 -18.25 -20.29 -5.43
N ILE A 135 -17.62 -19.71 -4.40
CA ILE A 135 -16.47 -20.30 -3.70
C ILE A 135 -16.94 -21.03 -2.42
N GLU A 136 -18.16 -20.74 -1.94
CA GLU A 136 -18.74 -21.35 -0.74
C GLU A 136 -19.48 -22.69 -1.03
N ASP A 137 -19.67 -23.06 -2.30
CA ASP A 137 -20.19 -24.33 -2.77
C ASP A 137 -19.04 -25.28 -3.20
#